data_d212192dca161a6fe69f72f8f07d1e11
#
_entry.id   d212192dca161a6fe69f72f8f07d1e11
#
_cell.length_a   1.000
_cell.length_b   1.000
_cell.length_c   1.000
_cell.angle_alpha   90.00
_cell.angle_beta   90.00
_cell.angle_gamma   90.00
#
_symmetry.space_group_name_H-M   'P 1'
#
loop_
_entity.id
_entity.type
_entity.pdbx_description
1 polymer ?
#
loop_
_entity_poly.entity_id
_entity_poly.type
_entity_poly.pdbx_seq_one_letter_code
_entity_poly.pdbx_strand_id
1 'polypeptide(L)'
;MDLESRYTLENVLDWSYGGVDPAIPGNGGPSCANFLSMHRRLFETFLGSAIPLVYFFWGYSYITYPTSYKFVRKDRGGKRALLVLVSMVFGMEIGFKLATKQLIYLLNPCHVTTAIQIYLLAAPPSKWVTTVFRVHLNFLNGAVLAIIFPVTNSRLLPFEVELYWVQHIMMLVTPYYLLRLGGVYTVENPRDMSWTIMSLGILLIYHFLPLQIIGVASQVNLNNMLCPAISDPFYGPNYRIAAMFHQSLCVPLVSKTFCVVANFFITKFPPTKVKDNLETDVTMSAYDQRVMSQEASSKQGESSNNQNGLKHHTSIHRRTRSEAVSTISQWNGHSHQE
;
A
#
# COMPACT_ATOMS: atom_id res chain seq x y z
N MET A 1 -12.65 18.50 33.37
CA MET A 1 -12.95 18.44 31.91
C MET A 1 -13.01 16.96 31.57
N ASP A 2 -14.24 16.44 31.46
CA ASP A 2 -14.45 15.00 31.31
C ASP A 2 -13.83 14.48 30.02
N LEU A 3 -13.23 13.30 30.09
CA LEU A 3 -12.60 12.65 28.90
C LEU A 3 -13.62 12.46 27.77
N GLU A 4 -14.87 12.16 28.09
CA GLU A 4 -15.96 12.00 27.09
C GLU A 4 -16.22 13.28 26.28
N SER A 5 -16.03 14.47 26.86
CA SER A 5 -16.24 15.74 26.15
C SER A 5 -15.16 16.01 25.08
N ARG A 6 -14.01 15.32 25.13
CA ARG A 6 -12.91 15.51 24.16
C ARG A 6 -13.12 14.74 22.84
N TYR A 7 -13.86 13.65 22.87
CA TYR A 7 -14.06 12.74 21.74
C TYR A 7 -15.46 12.86 21.13
N THR A 8 -16.05 14.05 21.16
CA THR A 8 -17.27 14.33 20.39
C THR A 8 -16.96 14.33 18.91
N LEU A 9 -17.93 14.00 18.06
CA LEU A 9 -17.79 14.05 16.59
C LEU A 9 -17.29 15.42 16.12
N GLU A 10 -17.79 16.49 16.70
CA GLU A 10 -17.38 17.87 16.40
C GLU A 10 -15.88 18.09 16.65
N ASN A 11 -15.37 17.67 17.80
CA ASN A 11 -13.96 17.79 18.13
C ASN A 11 -13.08 16.92 17.22
N VAL A 12 -13.51 15.73 16.88
CA VAL A 12 -12.78 14.84 15.92
C VAL A 12 -12.71 15.48 14.54
N LEU A 13 -13.79 16.09 14.06
CA LEU A 13 -13.81 16.82 12.79
C LEU A 13 -12.92 18.07 12.86
N ASP A 14 -12.94 18.82 13.95
CA ASP A 14 -12.08 19.97 14.16
C ASP A 14 -10.58 19.58 14.11
N TRP A 15 -10.18 18.51 14.77
CA TRP A 15 -8.80 17.99 14.69
C TRP A 15 -8.45 17.49 13.29
N SER A 16 -9.43 16.96 12.58
CA SER A 16 -9.22 16.41 11.25
C SER A 16 -8.94 17.49 10.21
N TYR A 17 -9.71 18.58 10.20
CA TYR A 17 -9.57 19.61 9.17
C TYR A 17 -9.91 21.05 9.61
N GLY A 18 -10.19 21.28 10.90
CA GLY A 18 -10.51 22.63 11.40
C GLY A 18 -9.41 23.66 11.24
N GLY A 19 -8.15 23.23 11.06
CA GLY A 19 -7.02 24.11 10.78
C GLY A 19 -6.73 24.33 9.30
N VAL A 20 -7.56 23.83 8.39
CA VAL A 20 -7.39 24.11 6.96
C VAL A 20 -7.89 25.50 6.65
N ASP A 21 -6.97 26.40 6.26
CA ASP A 21 -7.30 27.77 5.91
C ASP A 21 -7.75 27.88 4.44
N PRO A 22 -9.03 28.20 4.19
CA PRO A 22 -9.54 28.39 2.83
C PRO A 22 -9.04 29.68 2.14
N ALA A 23 -8.44 30.61 2.89
CA ALA A 23 -7.81 31.79 2.32
C ALA A 23 -6.50 31.48 1.57
N ILE A 24 -5.86 30.35 1.91
CA ILE A 24 -4.69 29.86 1.16
C ILE A 24 -5.19 29.25 -0.16
N PRO A 25 -4.80 29.82 -1.32
CA PRO A 25 -5.27 29.33 -2.60
C PRO A 25 -4.92 27.85 -2.84
N GLY A 26 -5.90 27.08 -3.29
CA GLY A 26 -5.75 25.64 -3.52
C GLY A 26 -5.96 24.75 -2.30
N ASN A 27 -6.15 25.29 -1.09
CA ASN A 27 -6.38 24.50 0.12
C ASN A 27 -7.80 23.92 0.22
N GLY A 28 -8.79 24.62 -0.31
CA GLY A 28 -10.20 24.21 -0.22
C GLY A 28 -11.14 25.39 -0.08
N GLY A 29 -12.22 25.18 0.67
CA GLY A 29 -13.27 26.16 0.88
C GLY A 29 -14.31 26.20 -0.24
N PRO A 30 -15.36 27.06 -0.12
CA PRO A 30 -16.48 27.11 -1.06
C PRO A 30 -16.07 27.46 -2.50
N SER A 31 -15.07 28.34 -2.69
CA SER A 31 -14.58 28.72 -4.02
C SER A 31 -13.95 27.55 -4.76
N CYS A 32 -13.13 26.76 -4.06
CA CYS A 32 -12.53 25.55 -4.60
C CYS A 32 -13.55 24.44 -4.81
N ALA A 33 -14.44 24.22 -3.83
CA ALA A 33 -15.50 23.22 -3.93
C ALA A 33 -16.47 23.48 -5.09
N ASN A 34 -16.67 24.75 -5.48
CA ASN A 34 -17.53 25.15 -6.60
C ASN A 34 -16.77 25.41 -7.90
N PHE A 35 -15.47 25.11 -7.96
CA PHE A 35 -14.67 25.31 -9.17
C PHE A 35 -15.20 24.58 -10.39
N LEU A 36 -15.71 23.35 -10.20
CA LEU A 36 -16.43 22.56 -11.21
C LEU A 36 -17.90 22.46 -10.87
N SER A 37 -18.76 22.54 -11.89
CA SER A 37 -20.20 22.25 -11.70
C SER A 37 -20.42 20.83 -11.22
N MET A 38 -21.47 20.59 -10.44
CA MET A 38 -21.78 19.27 -9.87
C MET A 38 -21.98 18.20 -10.96
N HIS A 39 -22.67 18.53 -12.05
CA HIS A 39 -22.89 17.61 -13.18
C HIS A 39 -21.58 17.18 -13.81
N ARG A 40 -20.68 18.12 -14.06
CA ARG A 40 -19.36 17.83 -14.61
C ARG A 40 -18.54 16.97 -13.65
N ARG A 41 -18.52 17.32 -12.37
CA ARG A 41 -17.81 16.55 -11.34
C ARG A 41 -18.30 15.12 -11.27
N LEU A 42 -19.60 14.88 -11.28
CA LEU A 42 -20.18 13.54 -11.26
C LEU A 42 -19.82 12.76 -12.53
N PHE A 43 -19.91 13.38 -13.69
CA PHE A 43 -19.53 12.75 -14.96
C PHE A 43 -18.04 12.37 -14.99
N GLU A 44 -17.14 13.29 -14.60
CA GLU A 44 -15.71 13.01 -14.52
C GLU A 44 -15.38 11.95 -13.46
N THR A 45 -16.08 11.95 -12.32
CA THR A 45 -15.91 10.92 -11.29
C THR A 45 -16.37 9.56 -11.78
N PHE A 46 -17.47 9.49 -12.52
CA PHE A 46 -17.93 8.23 -13.13
C PHE A 46 -16.87 7.68 -14.11
N LEU A 47 -16.40 8.50 -15.05
CA LEU A 47 -15.35 8.08 -15.99
C LEU A 47 -14.02 7.73 -15.28
N GLY A 48 -13.62 8.58 -14.32
CA GLY A 48 -12.41 8.41 -13.53
C GLY A 48 -12.45 7.24 -12.55
N SER A 49 -13.61 6.60 -12.39
CA SER A 49 -13.77 5.36 -11.62
C SER A 49 -13.99 4.15 -12.53
N ALA A 50 -14.82 4.25 -13.55
CA ALA A 50 -15.17 3.13 -14.44
C ALA A 50 -13.96 2.67 -15.27
N ILE A 51 -13.23 3.60 -15.90
CA ILE A 51 -12.04 3.27 -16.71
C ILE A 51 -10.94 2.63 -15.85
N PRO A 52 -10.58 3.19 -14.68
CA PRO A 52 -9.60 2.56 -13.80
C PRO A 52 -10.01 1.20 -13.22
N LEU A 53 -11.30 0.94 -13.04
CA LEU A 53 -11.77 -0.41 -12.68
C LEU A 53 -11.44 -1.42 -13.78
N VAL A 54 -11.60 -1.05 -15.06
CA VAL A 54 -11.20 -1.90 -16.18
C VAL A 54 -9.67 -2.13 -16.15
N TYR A 55 -8.87 -1.07 -15.90
CA TYR A 55 -7.42 -1.20 -15.76
C TYR A 55 -7.04 -2.14 -14.62
N PHE A 56 -7.71 -2.02 -13.47
CA PHE A 56 -7.46 -2.88 -12.32
C PHE A 56 -7.73 -4.36 -12.64
N PHE A 57 -8.92 -4.68 -13.16
CA PHE A 57 -9.30 -6.07 -13.45
C PHE A 57 -8.47 -6.67 -14.58
N TRP A 58 -8.21 -5.88 -15.62
CA TRP A 58 -7.35 -6.32 -16.72
C TRP A 58 -5.93 -6.61 -16.20
N GLY A 59 -5.30 -5.66 -15.50
CA GLY A 59 -3.97 -5.85 -14.95
C GLY A 59 -3.91 -7.04 -14.00
N TYR A 60 -4.87 -7.15 -13.08
CA TYR A 60 -4.96 -8.25 -12.11
C TYR A 60 -5.04 -9.63 -12.79
N SER A 61 -5.71 -9.74 -13.94
CA SER A 61 -5.84 -11.00 -14.68
C SER A 61 -4.53 -11.47 -15.34
N TYR A 62 -3.57 -10.56 -15.55
CA TYR A 62 -2.30 -10.84 -16.23
C TYR A 62 -1.06 -10.74 -15.32
N ILE A 63 -1.22 -10.43 -14.03
CA ILE A 63 -0.06 -10.35 -13.12
C ILE A 63 0.60 -11.72 -12.98
N THR A 64 1.93 -11.69 -12.99
CA THR A 64 2.77 -12.87 -12.77
C THR A 64 3.68 -12.67 -11.55
N TYR A 65 3.90 -13.74 -10.81
CA TYR A 65 4.80 -13.75 -9.67
C TYR A 65 6.12 -14.44 -10.02
N PRO A 66 7.23 -14.06 -9.37
CA PRO A 66 8.47 -14.81 -9.50
C PRO A 66 8.29 -16.25 -9.03
N THR A 67 8.88 -17.20 -9.75
CA THR A 67 8.87 -18.62 -9.38
C THR A 67 9.83 -18.92 -8.23
N SER A 68 10.86 -18.09 -8.05
CA SER A 68 11.84 -18.21 -6.96
C SER A 68 12.32 -16.85 -6.51
N TYR A 69 12.72 -16.75 -5.24
CA TYR A 69 13.25 -15.53 -4.63
C TYR A 69 14.70 -15.77 -4.18
N LYS A 70 15.63 -14.95 -4.70
CA LYS A 70 17.03 -15.01 -4.29
C LYS A 70 17.42 -13.72 -3.59
N PHE A 71 17.87 -13.83 -2.34
CA PHE A 71 18.45 -12.68 -1.64
C PHE A 71 19.86 -12.41 -2.15
N VAL A 72 20.11 -11.18 -2.55
CA VAL A 72 21.44 -10.77 -3.06
C VAL A 72 22.34 -10.38 -1.90
N ARG A 73 21.77 -9.91 -0.78
CA ARG A 73 22.54 -9.38 0.35
C ARG A 73 21.86 -9.67 1.68
N LYS A 74 22.66 -10.07 2.67
CA LYS A 74 22.22 -10.08 4.06
C LYS A 74 22.08 -8.64 4.56
N ASP A 75 20.93 -8.30 5.16
CA ASP A 75 20.74 -6.99 5.78
C ASP A 75 21.67 -6.82 6.98
N ARG A 76 22.53 -5.80 6.92
CA ARG A 76 23.46 -5.43 8.00
C ARG A 76 22.88 -4.34 8.92
N GLY A 77 21.58 -4.28 9.05
CA GLY A 77 20.89 -3.26 9.86
C GLY A 77 20.41 -2.04 9.06
N GLY A 78 20.73 -1.93 7.77
CA GLY A 78 20.31 -0.81 6.94
C GLY A 78 18.80 -0.75 6.74
N LYS A 79 18.12 -1.90 6.63
CA LYS A 79 16.66 -1.99 6.59
C LYS A 79 16.04 -1.44 7.88
N ARG A 80 16.61 -1.77 9.03
CA ARG A 80 16.16 -1.28 10.34
C ARG A 80 16.43 0.21 10.50
N ALA A 81 17.61 0.68 10.09
CA ALA A 81 17.95 2.10 10.13
C ALA A 81 16.99 2.93 9.26
N LEU A 82 16.70 2.46 8.03
CA LEU A 82 15.70 3.09 7.17
C LEU A 82 14.30 3.05 7.77
N LEU A 83 13.89 1.94 8.38
CA LEU A 83 12.61 1.83 9.07
C LEU A 83 12.49 2.90 10.15
N VAL A 84 13.51 3.03 11.01
CA VAL A 84 13.53 4.05 12.07
C VAL A 84 13.45 5.46 11.47
N LEU A 85 14.29 5.75 10.46
CA LEU A 85 14.32 7.07 9.84
C LEU A 85 13.00 7.45 9.17
N VAL A 86 12.44 6.56 8.34
CA VAL A 86 11.16 6.82 7.66
C VAL A 86 10.01 6.93 8.66
N SER A 87 10.02 6.10 9.73
CA SER A 87 9.01 6.19 10.80
C SER A 87 9.13 7.49 11.59
N MET A 88 10.34 7.97 11.87
CA MET A 88 10.54 9.27 12.53
C MET A 88 10.04 10.43 11.65
N VAL A 89 10.41 10.44 10.38
CA VAL A 89 9.93 11.46 9.42
C VAL A 89 8.42 11.48 9.35
N PHE A 90 7.80 10.30 9.23
CA PHE A 90 6.33 10.19 9.17
C PHE A 90 5.67 10.55 10.50
N GLY A 91 6.27 10.19 11.63
CA GLY A 91 5.80 10.58 12.97
C GLY A 91 5.83 12.09 13.19
N MET A 92 6.89 12.76 12.73
CA MET A 92 6.95 14.24 12.77
C MET A 92 5.88 14.88 11.87
N GLU A 93 5.65 14.33 10.66
CA GLU A 93 4.58 14.81 9.79
C GLU A 93 3.20 14.66 10.44
N ILE A 94 2.91 13.51 11.07
CA ILE A 94 1.68 13.32 11.85
C ILE A 94 1.59 14.34 12.99
N GLY A 95 2.70 14.60 13.69
CA GLY A 95 2.77 15.59 14.77
C GLY A 95 2.42 17.00 14.29
N PHE A 96 2.97 17.43 13.14
CA PHE A 96 2.62 18.71 12.54
C PHE A 96 1.14 18.77 12.16
N LYS A 97 0.60 17.72 11.53
CA LYS A 97 -0.81 17.68 11.14
C LYS A 97 -1.77 17.66 12.33
N LEU A 98 -1.37 17.05 13.46
CA LEU A 98 -2.11 17.13 14.72
C LEU A 98 -2.06 18.54 15.31
N ALA A 99 -0.88 19.15 15.38
CA ALA A 99 -0.68 20.47 15.96
C ALA A 99 -1.44 21.57 15.17
N THR A 100 -1.53 21.43 13.85
CA THR A 100 -2.22 22.35 12.96
C THR A 100 -3.68 21.99 12.69
N LYS A 101 -4.22 20.93 13.28
CA LYS A 101 -5.59 20.42 13.04
C LYS A 101 -5.85 20.13 11.55
N GLN A 102 -4.91 19.49 10.89
CA GLN A 102 -4.93 19.23 9.44
C GLN A 102 -4.72 17.72 9.13
N LEU A 103 -5.16 16.82 10.02
CA LEU A 103 -4.97 15.36 9.87
C LEU A 103 -5.50 14.81 8.55
N ILE A 104 -6.52 15.43 7.97
CA ILE A 104 -7.13 15.02 6.70
C ILE A 104 -6.10 14.92 5.56
N TYR A 105 -5.03 15.72 5.59
CA TYR A 105 -3.97 15.66 4.58
C TYR A 105 -3.11 14.40 4.66
N LEU A 106 -3.19 13.61 5.75
CA LEU A 106 -2.56 12.28 5.81
C LEU A 106 -3.16 11.30 4.78
N LEU A 107 -4.34 11.60 4.25
CA LEU A 107 -4.94 10.87 3.14
C LEU A 107 -4.28 11.19 1.78
N ASN A 108 -3.46 12.22 1.68
CA ASN A 108 -2.77 12.49 0.42
C ASN A 108 -1.84 11.33 0.02
N PRO A 109 -1.75 11.00 -1.27
CA PRO A 109 -1.03 9.81 -1.76
C PRO A 109 0.41 9.68 -1.27
N CYS A 110 1.12 10.80 -1.05
CA CYS A 110 2.50 10.76 -0.55
C CYS A 110 2.59 10.20 0.87
N HIS A 111 1.65 10.55 1.76
CA HIS A 111 1.60 10.02 3.12
C HIS A 111 1.22 8.52 3.12
N VAL A 112 0.24 8.13 2.29
CA VAL A 112 -0.14 6.72 2.11
C VAL A 112 1.05 5.91 1.58
N THR A 113 1.78 6.44 0.60
CA THR A 113 2.99 5.80 0.05
C THR A 113 4.08 5.67 1.09
N THR A 114 4.26 6.68 1.97
CA THR A 114 5.22 6.60 3.09
C THR A 114 4.81 5.53 4.10
N ALA A 115 3.53 5.41 4.43
CA ALA A 115 3.03 4.33 5.29
C ALA A 115 3.27 2.94 4.67
N ILE A 116 3.07 2.80 3.35
CA ILE A 116 3.42 1.58 2.60
C ILE A 116 4.92 1.28 2.71
N GLN A 117 5.79 2.28 2.65
CA GLN A 117 7.23 2.09 2.82
C GLN A 117 7.60 1.58 4.20
N ILE A 118 6.99 2.12 5.26
CA ILE A 118 7.16 1.61 6.63
C ILE A 118 6.74 0.14 6.70
N TYR A 119 5.59 -0.21 6.12
CA TYR A 119 5.16 -1.60 6.03
C TYR A 119 6.17 -2.48 5.30
N LEU A 120 6.66 -2.08 4.13
CA LEU A 120 7.65 -2.84 3.34
C LEU A 120 8.97 -3.03 4.09
N LEU A 121 9.39 -2.03 4.88
CA LEU A 121 10.59 -2.10 5.70
C LEU A 121 10.40 -2.99 6.94
N ALA A 122 9.19 -3.07 7.50
CA ALA A 122 8.89 -3.83 8.72
C ALA A 122 8.51 -5.29 8.42
N ALA A 123 7.74 -5.53 7.35
CA ALA A 123 7.12 -6.82 7.07
C ALA A 123 8.14 -7.93 6.80
N PRO A 124 7.83 -9.17 7.24
CA PRO A 124 8.60 -10.35 6.87
C PRO A 124 8.43 -10.67 5.38
N PRO A 125 9.42 -11.32 4.74
CA PRO A 125 9.34 -11.70 3.33
C PRO A 125 8.12 -12.58 3.04
N SER A 126 7.31 -12.18 2.05
CA SER A 126 6.14 -12.92 1.60
C SER A 126 5.75 -12.54 0.17
N LYS A 127 4.88 -13.31 -0.48
CA LYS A 127 4.31 -12.95 -1.80
C LYS A 127 3.55 -11.63 -1.73
N TRP A 128 2.86 -11.39 -0.62
CA TRP A 128 2.14 -10.15 -0.39
C TRP A 128 3.06 -8.92 -0.35
N VAL A 129 4.23 -9.05 0.28
CA VAL A 129 5.25 -7.99 0.26
C VAL A 129 5.73 -7.71 -1.16
N THR A 130 5.90 -8.74 -2.01
CA THR A 130 6.22 -8.54 -3.45
C THR A 130 5.11 -7.79 -4.16
N THR A 131 3.83 -8.13 -3.91
CA THR A 131 2.67 -7.42 -4.49
C THR A 131 2.69 -5.96 -4.10
N VAL A 132 2.75 -5.67 -2.80
CA VAL A 132 2.75 -4.30 -2.28
C VAL A 132 3.96 -3.52 -2.79
N PHE A 133 5.14 -4.15 -2.86
CA PHE A 133 6.35 -3.53 -3.38
C PHE A 133 6.22 -3.14 -4.87
N ARG A 134 5.69 -4.02 -5.72
CA ARG A 134 5.49 -3.73 -7.15
C ARG A 134 4.45 -2.64 -7.37
N VAL A 135 3.34 -2.65 -6.63
CA VAL A 135 2.35 -1.58 -6.65
C VAL A 135 2.98 -0.26 -6.21
N HIS A 136 3.72 -0.28 -5.10
CA HIS A 136 4.43 0.89 -4.57
C HIS A 136 5.39 1.53 -5.59
N LEU A 137 6.14 0.73 -6.38
CA LEU A 137 7.03 1.27 -7.41
C LEU A 137 6.27 2.11 -8.45
N ASN A 138 5.02 1.80 -8.72
CA ASN A 138 4.18 2.56 -9.64
C ASN A 138 3.57 3.82 -9.00
N PHE A 139 3.68 4.00 -7.67
CA PHE A 139 3.26 5.21 -6.96
C PHE A 139 4.37 6.25 -6.82
N LEU A 140 5.61 5.94 -7.24
CA LEU A 140 6.76 6.86 -7.15
C LEU A 140 6.59 8.11 -8.01
N ASN A 141 5.72 8.07 -9.01
CA ASN A 141 5.37 9.22 -9.82
C ASN A 141 4.95 10.43 -8.96
N GLY A 142 4.18 10.20 -7.87
CA GLY A 142 3.79 11.25 -6.93
C GLY A 142 4.98 11.94 -6.28
N ALA A 143 5.99 11.18 -5.85
CA ALA A 143 7.21 11.73 -5.25
C ALA A 143 8.03 12.56 -6.25
N VAL A 144 8.16 12.08 -7.49
CA VAL A 144 8.88 12.79 -8.55
C VAL A 144 8.17 14.11 -8.89
N LEU A 145 6.85 14.09 -9.05
CA LEU A 145 6.08 15.31 -9.33
C LEU A 145 6.15 16.30 -8.15
N ALA A 146 6.10 15.82 -6.92
CA ALA A 146 6.23 16.68 -5.74
C ALA A 146 7.61 17.35 -5.63
N ILE A 147 8.67 16.69 -6.11
CA ILE A 147 10.02 17.29 -6.17
C ILE A 147 10.12 18.31 -7.29
N ILE A 148 9.52 18.06 -8.46
CA ILE A 148 9.60 18.97 -9.62
C ILE A 148 8.65 20.16 -9.46
N PHE A 149 7.45 19.94 -8.90
CA PHE A 149 6.40 20.93 -8.70
C PHE A 149 5.98 20.98 -7.22
N PRO A 150 6.84 21.53 -6.33
CA PRO A 150 6.57 21.51 -4.90
C PRO A 150 5.38 22.42 -4.54
N VAL A 151 4.47 21.89 -3.71
CA VAL A 151 3.35 22.62 -3.13
C VAL A 151 3.60 22.73 -1.62
N THR A 152 4.17 23.83 -1.18
CA THR A 152 4.58 24.04 0.21
C THR A 152 3.91 25.26 0.87
N ASN A 153 3.02 25.95 0.17
CA ASN A 153 2.35 27.18 0.62
C ASN A 153 1.46 26.99 1.86
N SER A 154 1.02 25.77 2.16
CA SER A 154 0.26 25.45 3.39
C SER A 154 1.13 24.98 4.56
N ARG A 155 2.47 24.96 4.41
CA ARG A 155 3.43 24.54 5.42
C ARG A 155 4.00 25.78 6.11
N LEU A 156 3.41 26.14 7.24
CA LEU A 156 3.66 27.41 7.90
C LEU A 156 4.56 27.30 9.14
N LEU A 157 4.76 26.07 9.66
CA LEU A 157 5.56 25.85 10.86
C LEU A 157 7.04 25.66 10.51
N PRO A 158 7.97 26.03 11.42
CA PRO A 158 9.39 25.73 11.27
C PRO A 158 9.63 24.25 11.02
N PHE A 159 10.56 23.92 10.13
CA PHE A 159 10.95 22.56 9.73
C PHE A 159 9.91 21.77 8.93
N GLU A 160 8.72 22.30 8.68
CA GLU A 160 7.67 21.60 7.94
C GLU A 160 8.00 21.48 6.44
N VAL A 161 8.69 22.49 5.88
CA VAL A 161 9.15 22.47 4.48
C VAL A 161 10.33 21.52 4.32
N GLU A 162 11.30 21.53 5.24
CA GLU A 162 12.44 20.61 5.22
C GLU A 162 11.98 19.16 5.32
N LEU A 163 11.00 18.90 6.19
CA LEU A 163 10.40 17.57 6.34
C LEU A 163 9.73 17.10 5.05
N TYR A 164 9.06 18.00 4.34
CA TYR A 164 8.49 17.71 3.02
C TYR A 164 9.57 17.18 2.05
N TRP A 165 10.71 17.86 1.95
CA TRP A 165 11.80 17.45 1.06
C TRP A 165 12.40 16.12 1.49
N VAL A 166 12.67 15.94 2.79
CA VAL A 166 13.20 14.71 3.32
C VAL A 166 12.27 13.54 3.03
N GLN A 167 10.95 13.69 3.26
CA GLN A 167 9.96 12.67 2.98
C GLN A 167 9.97 12.24 1.51
N HIS A 168 9.92 13.19 0.57
CA HIS A 168 9.85 12.87 -0.86
C HIS A 168 11.15 12.27 -1.40
N ILE A 169 12.31 12.70 -0.89
CA ILE A 169 13.60 12.07 -1.19
C ILE A 169 13.63 10.62 -0.65
N MET A 170 13.17 10.40 0.59
CA MET A 170 13.13 9.06 1.18
C MET A 170 12.18 8.12 0.43
N MET A 171 11.12 8.65 -0.19
CA MET A 171 10.23 7.87 -1.05
C MET A 171 10.95 7.26 -2.26
N LEU A 172 12.04 7.86 -2.75
CA LEU A 172 12.87 7.31 -3.84
C LEU A 172 14.04 6.47 -3.32
N VAL A 173 14.64 6.84 -2.19
CA VAL A 173 15.78 6.13 -1.59
C VAL A 173 15.36 4.76 -1.06
N THR A 174 14.23 4.69 -0.38
CA THR A 174 13.75 3.45 0.25
C THR A 174 13.55 2.30 -0.75
N PRO A 175 12.81 2.45 -1.86
CA PRO A 175 12.64 1.36 -2.82
C PRO A 175 13.94 0.98 -3.52
N TYR A 176 14.84 1.92 -3.78
CA TYR A 176 16.17 1.62 -4.31
C TYR A 176 16.97 0.72 -3.34
N TYR A 177 16.95 1.05 -2.05
CA TYR A 177 17.59 0.22 -1.04
C TYR A 177 17.00 -1.19 -0.98
N LEU A 178 15.65 -1.30 -1.01
CA LEU A 178 14.96 -2.59 -1.00
C LEU A 178 15.31 -3.43 -2.24
N LEU A 179 15.39 -2.82 -3.42
CA LEU A 179 15.86 -3.50 -4.64
C LEU A 179 17.30 -4.03 -4.50
N ARG A 180 18.18 -3.31 -3.81
CA ARG A 180 19.54 -3.78 -3.53
C ARG A 180 19.59 -4.97 -2.57
N LEU A 181 18.61 -5.15 -1.71
CA LEU A 181 18.48 -6.34 -0.87
C LEU A 181 18.03 -7.55 -1.68
N GLY A 182 17.22 -7.35 -2.71
CA GLY A 182 16.68 -8.42 -3.53
C GLY A 182 15.62 -9.25 -2.81
N GLY A 183 15.54 -10.56 -3.10
CA GLY A 183 14.53 -11.45 -2.53
C GLY A 183 13.14 -11.08 -2.98
N VAL A 184 12.22 -10.80 -2.04
CA VAL A 184 10.83 -10.40 -2.31
C VAL A 184 10.71 -9.03 -2.99
N TYR A 185 11.77 -8.22 -2.92
CA TYR A 185 11.83 -6.88 -3.54
C TYR A 185 12.32 -6.97 -4.98
N THR A 186 11.50 -7.56 -5.84
CA THR A 186 11.81 -7.77 -7.26
C THR A 186 10.90 -6.94 -8.15
N VAL A 187 11.48 -6.42 -9.23
CA VAL A 187 10.73 -5.73 -10.27
C VAL A 187 10.06 -6.73 -11.21
N GLU A 188 9.03 -6.29 -11.90
CA GLU A 188 8.47 -7.00 -13.04
C GLU A 188 9.39 -6.89 -14.27
N ASN A 189 9.15 -7.72 -15.29
CA ASN A 189 9.79 -7.55 -16.57
C ASN A 189 9.48 -6.14 -17.13
N PRO A 190 10.47 -5.38 -17.65
CA PRO A 190 10.22 -4.04 -18.18
C PRO A 190 9.16 -3.99 -19.30
N ARG A 191 8.98 -5.07 -20.04
CA ARG A 191 7.97 -5.19 -21.10
C ARG A 191 6.59 -5.58 -20.59
N ASP A 192 6.49 -6.08 -19.36
CA ASP A 192 5.23 -6.45 -18.75
C ASP A 192 4.60 -5.19 -18.11
N MET A 193 3.42 -4.83 -18.57
CA MET A 193 2.68 -3.65 -18.12
C MET A 193 1.54 -4.01 -17.13
N SER A 194 1.32 -5.29 -16.82
CA SER A 194 0.18 -5.73 -16.03
C SER A 194 0.16 -5.12 -14.63
N TRP A 195 1.29 -5.12 -13.92
CA TRP A 195 1.43 -4.47 -12.62
C TRP A 195 1.24 -2.96 -12.69
N THR A 196 1.78 -2.34 -13.75
CA THR A 196 1.70 -0.88 -13.93
C THR A 196 0.25 -0.45 -14.19
N ILE A 197 -0.47 -1.14 -15.08
CA ILE A 197 -1.85 -0.83 -15.41
C ILE A 197 -2.77 -1.10 -14.22
N MET A 198 -2.57 -2.22 -13.49
CA MET A 198 -3.30 -2.49 -12.27
C MET A 198 -3.08 -1.38 -11.22
N SER A 199 -1.83 -0.97 -11.01
CA SER A 199 -1.47 0.07 -10.04
C SER A 199 -2.03 1.44 -10.43
N LEU A 200 -2.02 1.77 -11.72
CA LEU A 200 -2.66 2.98 -12.25
C LEU A 200 -4.16 2.95 -11.97
N GLY A 201 -4.82 1.80 -12.15
CA GLY A 201 -6.22 1.61 -11.77
C GLY A 201 -6.45 1.92 -10.29
N ILE A 202 -5.65 1.33 -9.39
CA ILE A 202 -5.75 1.58 -7.95
C ILE A 202 -5.54 3.06 -7.63
N LEU A 203 -4.53 3.69 -8.22
CA LEU A 203 -4.20 5.10 -8.00
C LEU A 203 -5.36 6.02 -8.39
N LEU A 204 -5.92 5.84 -9.58
CA LEU A 204 -7.03 6.67 -10.07
C LEU A 204 -8.31 6.43 -9.28
N ILE A 205 -8.63 5.17 -8.93
CA ILE A 205 -9.78 4.86 -8.05
C ILE A 205 -9.63 5.57 -6.72
N TYR A 206 -8.42 5.57 -6.13
CA TYR A 206 -8.15 6.26 -4.88
C TYR A 206 -8.41 7.77 -4.98
N HIS A 207 -8.03 8.41 -6.09
CA HIS A 207 -8.30 9.83 -6.31
C HIS A 207 -9.78 10.11 -6.51
N PHE A 208 -10.42 9.39 -7.43
CA PHE A 208 -11.79 9.71 -7.84
C PHE A 208 -12.89 9.24 -6.90
N LEU A 209 -12.61 8.28 -5.99
CA LEU A 209 -13.58 7.84 -4.97
C LEU A 209 -13.21 8.37 -3.59
N PRO A 210 -12.26 7.81 -2.80
CA PRO A 210 -12.07 8.27 -1.42
C PRO A 210 -11.67 9.75 -1.32
N LEU A 211 -10.66 10.21 -2.07
CA LEU A 211 -10.21 11.60 -1.96
C LEU A 211 -11.27 12.60 -2.44
N GLN A 212 -11.96 12.29 -3.52
CA GLN A 212 -13.05 13.11 -4.03
C GLN A 212 -14.22 13.20 -3.05
N ILE A 213 -14.68 12.06 -2.52
CA ILE A 213 -15.84 12.01 -1.62
C ILE A 213 -15.53 12.76 -0.32
N ILE A 214 -14.38 12.46 0.29
CA ILE A 214 -13.96 13.11 1.53
C ILE A 214 -13.69 14.61 1.28
N GLY A 215 -13.05 14.96 0.17
CA GLY A 215 -12.79 16.34 -0.20
C GLY A 215 -14.09 17.15 -0.37
N VAL A 216 -15.09 16.61 -1.07
CA VAL A 216 -16.40 17.29 -1.21
C VAL A 216 -17.10 17.45 0.14
N ALA A 217 -17.09 16.42 0.99
CA ALA A 217 -17.75 16.44 2.29
C ALA A 217 -17.10 17.43 3.27
N SER A 218 -15.77 17.55 3.26
CA SER A 218 -15.00 18.45 4.14
C SER A 218 -14.72 19.82 3.52
N GLN A 219 -14.95 20.00 2.22
CA GLN A 219 -14.51 21.14 1.41
C GLN A 219 -12.98 21.34 1.41
N VAL A 220 -12.20 20.33 1.74
CA VAL A 220 -10.74 20.34 1.69
C VAL A 220 -10.25 19.80 0.35
N ASN A 221 -9.32 20.49 -0.28
CA ASN A 221 -8.78 20.09 -1.58
C ASN A 221 -7.73 18.98 -1.44
N LEU A 222 -8.17 17.76 -1.23
CA LEU A 222 -7.30 16.61 -1.11
C LEU A 222 -6.68 16.28 -2.47
N ASN A 223 -5.35 16.39 -2.55
CA ASN A 223 -4.57 16.12 -3.75
C ASN A 223 -5.17 16.74 -5.03
N ASN A 224 -5.63 17.99 -4.93
CA ASN A 224 -6.19 18.80 -6.01
C ASN A 224 -7.45 18.19 -6.66
N MET A 225 -8.27 17.43 -5.92
CA MET A 225 -9.47 16.81 -6.46
C MET A 225 -10.66 17.79 -6.59
N LEU A 226 -10.67 18.92 -5.84
CA LEU A 226 -11.74 19.91 -5.90
C LEU A 226 -11.45 21.05 -6.87
N CYS A 227 -10.22 21.58 -6.86
CA CYS A 227 -9.73 22.62 -7.72
C CYS A 227 -8.24 22.39 -8.05
N PRO A 228 -7.72 22.93 -9.17
CA PRO A 228 -6.33 22.73 -9.55
C PRO A 228 -5.35 23.44 -8.58
N ALA A 229 -4.12 22.91 -8.51
CA ALA A 229 -3.04 23.64 -7.85
C ALA A 229 -2.74 24.94 -8.60
N ILE A 230 -2.22 25.96 -7.89
CA ILE A 230 -1.87 27.25 -8.51
C ILE A 230 -0.79 27.07 -9.57
N SER A 231 0.14 26.15 -9.33
CA SER A 231 1.25 25.81 -10.23
C SER A 231 0.89 24.78 -11.30
N ASP A 232 -0.39 24.38 -11.40
CA ASP A 232 -0.81 23.38 -12.38
C ASP A 232 -0.70 23.95 -13.81
N PRO A 233 0.12 23.38 -14.70
CA PRO A 233 0.27 23.86 -16.07
C PRO A 233 -1.02 23.74 -16.89
N PHE A 234 -1.97 22.91 -16.45
CA PHE A 234 -3.28 22.71 -17.06
C PHE A 234 -4.40 23.43 -16.28
N TYR A 235 -4.04 24.51 -15.57
CA TYR A 235 -5.02 25.27 -14.80
C TYR A 235 -6.26 25.64 -15.65
N GLY A 236 -7.42 25.18 -15.23
CA GLY A 236 -8.68 25.41 -15.95
C GLY A 236 -9.69 24.31 -15.70
N PRO A 237 -10.89 24.40 -16.32
CA PRO A 237 -11.96 23.45 -16.05
C PRO A 237 -11.63 22.01 -16.47
N ASN A 238 -10.63 21.79 -17.33
CA ASN A 238 -10.22 20.45 -17.82
C ASN A 238 -9.09 19.82 -17.02
N TYR A 239 -8.60 20.44 -15.92
CA TYR A 239 -7.43 19.99 -15.20
C TYR A 239 -7.47 18.51 -14.75
N ARG A 240 -8.67 17.99 -14.35
CA ARG A 240 -8.82 16.60 -13.94
C ARG A 240 -8.68 15.62 -15.10
N ILE A 241 -9.22 15.98 -16.28
CA ILE A 241 -9.06 15.18 -17.49
C ILE A 241 -7.59 15.19 -17.92
N ALA A 242 -6.95 16.36 -17.92
CA ALA A 242 -5.50 16.47 -18.16
C ALA A 242 -4.71 15.62 -17.16
N ALA A 243 -5.08 15.67 -15.86
CA ALA A 243 -4.46 14.85 -14.82
C ALA A 243 -4.58 13.36 -15.10
N MET A 244 -5.74 12.85 -15.48
CA MET A 244 -5.92 11.44 -15.86
C MET A 244 -4.99 11.05 -17.02
N PHE A 245 -4.89 11.92 -18.03
CA PHE A 245 -4.07 11.67 -19.21
C PHE A 245 -2.59 11.65 -18.88
N HIS A 246 -2.08 12.70 -18.21
CA HIS A 246 -0.66 12.74 -17.87
C HIS A 246 -0.27 11.66 -16.85
N GLN A 247 -1.14 11.29 -15.89
CA GLN A 247 -0.88 10.19 -14.96
C GLN A 247 -0.75 8.84 -15.70
N SER A 248 -1.60 8.62 -16.71
CA SER A 248 -1.53 7.40 -17.53
C SER A 248 -0.21 7.28 -18.30
N LEU A 249 0.47 8.39 -18.58
CA LEU A 249 1.80 8.43 -19.19
C LEU A 249 2.92 8.44 -18.16
N CYS A 250 2.81 9.29 -17.13
CA CYS A 250 3.88 9.50 -16.16
C CYS A 250 4.07 8.30 -15.22
N VAL A 251 3.00 7.61 -14.82
CA VAL A 251 3.10 6.44 -13.94
C VAL A 251 3.98 5.35 -14.56
N PRO A 252 3.70 4.84 -15.78
CA PRO A 252 4.58 3.85 -16.42
C PRO A 252 5.96 4.40 -16.70
N LEU A 253 6.08 5.64 -17.15
CA LEU A 253 7.37 6.25 -17.47
C LEU A 253 8.27 6.31 -16.25
N VAL A 254 7.79 6.87 -15.14
CA VAL A 254 8.58 7.03 -13.92
C VAL A 254 8.91 5.67 -13.31
N SER A 255 7.93 4.76 -13.17
CA SER A 255 8.18 3.45 -12.56
C SER A 255 9.17 2.61 -13.36
N LYS A 256 9.01 2.52 -14.69
CA LYS A 256 9.92 1.73 -15.54
C LYS A 256 11.30 2.38 -15.61
N THR A 257 11.39 3.70 -15.75
CA THR A 257 12.68 4.41 -15.72
C THR A 257 13.38 4.21 -14.38
N PHE A 258 12.68 4.33 -13.26
CA PHE A 258 13.25 4.08 -11.95
C PHE A 258 13.81 2.65 -11.85
N CYS A 259 13.06 1.64 -12.29
CA CYS A 259 13.50 0.25 -12.27
C CYS A 259 14.75 0.02 -13.16
N VAL A 260 14.79 0.61 -14.36
CA VAL A 260 15.94 0.50 -15.28
C VAL A 260 17.17 1.17 -14.67
N VAL A 261 17.04 2.39 -14.17
CA VAL A 261 18.12 3.14 -13.53
C VAL A 261 18.62 2.43 -12.28
N ALA A 262 17.71 1.97 -11.41
CA ALA A 262 18.07 1.21 -10.21
C ALA A 262 18.82 -0.08 -10.57
N ASN A 263 18.35 -0.83 -11.55
CA ASN A 263 19.00 -2.05 -12.00
C ASN A 263 20.39 -1.77 -12.60
N PHE A 264 20.55 -0.69 -13.38
CA PHE A 264 21.86 -0.26 -13.89
C PHE A 264 22.85 -0.02 -12.74
N PHE A 265 22.48 0.75 -11.71
CA PHE A 265 23.34 1.02 -10.57
C PHE A 265 23.63 -0.23 -9.74
N ILE A 266 22.65 -1.12 -9.54
CA ILE A 266 22.85 -2.39 -8.83
C ILE A 266 23.81 -3.29 -9.58
N THR A 267 23.74 -3.32 -10.91
CA THR A 267 24.63 -4.13 -11.75
C THR A 267 26.03 -3.55 -11.80
N LYS A 268 26.18 -2.24 -11.97
CA LYS A 268 27.48 -1.56 -12.05
C LYS A 268 28.20 -1.52 -10.70
N PHE A 269 27.45 -1.36 -9.62
CA PHE A 269 27.94 -1.31 -8.24
C PHE A 269 27.26 -2.40 -7.42
N PRO A 270 27.60 -3.68 -7.63
CA PRO A 270 26.91 -4.77 -6.98
C PRO A 270 27.07 -4.67 -5.46
N PRO A 271 26.04 -5.01 -4.69
CA PRO A 271 26.15 -5.06 -3.23
C PRO A 271 27.24 -6.05 -2.84
N THR A 272 28.08 -5.66 -1.87
CA THR A 272 29.18 -6.50 -1.38
C THR A 272 28.61 -7.80 -0.82
N LYS A 273 28.91 -8.93 -1.45
CA LYS A 273 28.53 -10.25 -0.92
C LYS A 273 29.24 -10.43 0.42
N VAL A 274 28.51 -10.71 1.47
CA VAL A 274 29.11 -11.21 2.71
C VAL A 274 29.45 -12.67 2.42
N LYS A 275 30.73 -13.02 2.48
CA LYS A 275 31.15 -14.43 2.58
C LYS A 275 30.63 -14.96 3.91
N ASP A 276 29.43 -15.50 3.93
CA ASP A 276 29.02 -16.42 4.99
C ASP A 276 29.33 -17.82 4.51
N ASN A 277 30.02 -18.58 5.32
CA ASN A 277 30.23 -20.02 5.12
C ASN A 277 28.94 -20.84 5.31
N LEU A 278 27.83 -20.21 5.55
CA LEU A 278 26.47 -20.75 5.48
C LEU A 278 25.76 -20.07 4.31
N GLU A 279 25.72 -20.74 3.18
CA GLU A 279 24.65 -20.55 2.19
C GLU A 279 23.33 -20.96 2.86
N THR A 280 22.81 -20.07 3.67
CA THR A 280 21.40 -20.13 4.01
C THR A 280 20.67 -19.70 2.75
N ASP A 281 20.45 -20.65 1.84
CA ASP A 281 19.32 -20.63 0.96
C ASP A 281 18.08 -20.57 1.85
N VAL A 282 17.72 -19.38 2.27
CA VAL A 282 16.37 -19.10 2.77
C VAL A 282 15.50 -19.14 1.52
N THR A 283 15.36 -20.32 0.97
CA THR A 283 14.25 -20.62 0.11
C THR A 283 13.01 -20.25 0.92
N MET A 284 12.13 -19.43 0.42
CA MET A 284 10.76 -19.24 0.94
C MET A 284 10.02 -20.60 1.06
N SER A 285 10.69 -21.67 0.68
CA SER A 285 10.28 -23.05 0.65
C SER A 285 9.77 -23.57 2.00
N ALA A 286 10.29 -23.16 3.13
CA ALA A 286 9.82 -23.75 4.39
C ALA A 286 8.49 -23.16 4.89
N TYR A 287 8.22 -21.88 4.66
CA TYR A 287 6.94 -21.26 5.04
C TYR A 287 5.87 -21.49 3.97
N ASP A 288 6.19 -21.25 2.69
CA ASP A 288 5.24 -21.49 1.59
C ASP A 288 4.97 -22.98 1.37
N GLN A 289 5.95 -23.89 1.59
CA GLN A 289 5.68 -25.33 1.57
C GLN A 289 4.78 -25.77 2.72
N ARG A 290 4.87 -25.17 3.91
CA ARG A 290 3.92 -25.45 5.01
C ARG A 290 2.52 -24.92 4.68
N VAL A 291 2.42 -23.71 4.14
CA VAL A 291 1.12 -23.14 3.74
C VAL A 291 0.52 -23.91 2.57
N MET A 292 1.31 -24.21 1.53
CA MET A 292 0.82 -25.00 0.38
C MET A 292 0.52 -26.45 0.74
N SER A 293 1.27 -27.06 1.66
CA SER A 293 0.94 -28.42 2.15
C SER A 293 -0.30 -28.43 3.05
N GLN A 294 -0.55 -27.36 3.81
CA GLN A 294 -1.79 -27.21 4.56
C GLN A 294 -3.00 -26.96 3.65
N GLU A 295 -2.86 -26.14 2.61
CA GLU A 295 -3.92 -25.93 1.62
C GLU A 295 -4.18 -27.18 0.75
N ALA A 296 -3.14 -27.94 0.40
CA ALA A 296 -3.29 -29.20 -0.30
C ALA A 296 -3.95 -30.27 0.58
N SER A 297 -3.61 -30.34 1.87
CA SER A 297 -4.23 -31.25 2.84
C SER A 297 -5.69 -30.90 3.11
N SER A 298 -6.03 -29.60 3.17
CA SER A 298 -7.44 -29.18 3.33
C SER A 298 -8.28 -29.51 2.09
N LYS A 299 -7.74 -29.33 0.88
CA LYS A 299 -8.43 -29.70 -0.37
C LYS A 299 -8.57 -31.23 -0.55
N GLN A 300 -7.59 -32.00 -0.09
CA GLN A 300 -7.71 -33.46 -0.08
C GLN A 300 -8.71 -33.96 0.96
N GLY A 301 -8.81 -33.28 2.11
CA GLY A 301 -9.83 -33.55 3.13
C GLY A 301 -11.25 -33.28 2.62
N GLU A 302 -11.48 -32.22 1.88
CA GLU A 302 -12.76 -31.90 1.24
C GLU A 302 -13.12 -32.89 0.10
N SER A 303 -12.14 -33.29 -0.71
CA SER A 303 -12.36 -34.28 -1.78
C SER A 303 -12.65 -35.67 -1.24
N SER A 304 -12.01 -36.08 -0.14
CA SER A 304 -12.24 -37.34 0.54
C SER A 304 -13.61 -37.39 1.23
N ASN A 305 -14.07 -36.28 1.81
CA ASN A 305 -15.40 -36.19 2.42
C ASN A 305 -16.52 -36.23 1.36
N ASN A 306 -16.30 -35.65 0.17
CA ASN A 306 -17.26 -35.74 -0.92
C ASN A 306 -17.35 -37.12 -1.57
N GLN A 307 -16.28 -37.91 -1.58
CA GLN A 307 -16.31 -39.29 -2.07
C GLN A 307 -16.94 -40.27 -1.05
N ASN A 308 -16.81 -39.99 0.24
CA ASN A 308 -17.47 -40.80 1.28
C ASN A 308 -18.98 -40.51 1.41
N GLY A 309 -19.41 -39.27 1.06
CA GLY A 309 -20.83 -38.92 0.98
C GLY A 309 -21.59 -39.61 -0.16
N LEU A 310 -20.91 -39.98 -1.25
CA LEU A 310 -21.53 -40.67 -2.39
C LEU A 310 -21.61 -42.22 -2.24
N LYS A 311 -20.86 -42.78 -1.28
CA LYS A 311 -20.88 -44.24 -1.02
C LYS A 311 -21.83 -44.68 0.08
N HIS A 312 -22.54 -43.78 0.75
CA HIS A 312 -23.44 -44.10 1.85
C HIS A 312 -24.93 -44.13 1.46
N HIS A 313 -25.27 -44.03 0.17
CA HIS A 313 -26.67 -44.09 -0.28
C HIS A 313 -27.06 -45.44 -0.91
N THR A 314 -26.23 -46.47 -0.79
CA THR A 314 -26.61 -47.85 -1.24
C THR A 314 -26.08 -48.87 -0.27
N SER A 315 -26.66 -48.98 0.92
CA SER A 315 -26.82 -50.24 1.67
C SER A 315 -27.48 -50.01 3.03
N ILE A 316 -28.76 -49.76 3.04
CA ILE A 316 -29.60 -50.02 4.19
C ILE A 316 -30.18 -51.43 3.96
N HIS A 317 -29.53 -52.42 4.56
CA HIS A 317 -30.20 -53.58 5.18
C HIS A 317 -29.19 -54.50 5.87
N ARG A 318 -29.50 -54.79 7.13
CA ARG A 318 -29.05 -55.90 7.99
C ARG A 318 -27.78 -55.73 8.82
N ARG A 319 -27.94 -55.51 10.05
CA ARG A 319 -27.85 -56.43 11.21
C ARG A 319 -27.55 -55.71 12.51
N THR A 320 -28.51 -55.78 13.34
CA THR A 320 -28.63 -55.84 14.78
C THR A 320 -27.39 -56.31 15.58
N ARG A 321 -27.15 -55.60 16.70
CA ARG A 321 -26.87 -56.08 18.06
C ARG A 321 -25.50 -56.65 18.37
N SER A 322 -24.75 -55.99 19.23
CA SER A 322 -24.40 -56.43 20.60
C SER A 322 -23.21 -55.60 21.15
N GLU A 323 -23.49 -55.19 22.36
CA GLU A 323 -22.63 -55.07 23.56
C GLU A 323 -21.60 -53.96 23.59
N ALA A 324 -21.85 -52.96 24.34
CA ALA A 324 -21.73 -52.57 25.76
C ALA A 324 -20.51 -53.15 26.49
N VAL A 325 -19.90 -52.26 27.27
CA VAL A 325 -19.15 -52.46 28.51
C VAL A 325 -17.69 -52.06 28.52
N SER A 326 -17.49 -50.98 29.28
CA SER A 326 -16.48 -50.68 30.34
C SER A 326 -15.06 -50.34 29.89
N THR A 327 -14.34 -49.45 30.50
CA THR A 327 -14.25 -48.92 31.88
C THR A 327 -13.27 -47.73 31.86
N ILE A 328 -13.59 -46.71 32.48
CA ILE A 328 -12.98 -45.80 33.46
C ILE A 328 -11.63 -46.26 34.07
N SER A 329 -10.77 -45.29 34.24
CA SER A 329 -9.66 -45.09 35.22
C SER A 329 -8.29 -44.97 34.54
N GLN A 330 -7.41 -44.11 34.91
CA GLN A 330 -7.10 -43.39 36.14
C GLN A 330 -6.18 -42.23 35.86
N TRP A 331 -6.37 -41.22 36.54
CA TRP A 331 -5.70 -40.07 37.04
C TRP A 331 -4.46 -40.40 37.93
N ASN A 332 -3.51 -39.51 37.94
CA ASN A 332 -2.43 -39.18 38.91
C ASN A 332 -1.10 -39.08 38.19
N GLY A 333 -0.33 -37.97 38.22
CA GLY A 333 0.01 -37.08 39.31
C GLY A 333 1.49 -37.25 39.67
N HIS A 334 2.24 -36.15 39.61
CA HIS A 334 3.42 -35.74 40.37
C HIS A 334 4.27 -34.79 39.50
N SER A 335 4.31 -33.48 39.71
CA SER A 335 4.96 -32.66 40.77
C SER A 335 6.46 -32.95 41.01
N HIS A 336 7.23 -31.90 40.86
CA HIS A 336 8.48 -31.49 41.51
C HIS A 336 9.81 -31.62 40.75
N GLN A 337 10.45 -30.42 40.67
CA GLN A 337 11.83 -30.03 41.03
C GLN A 337 12.89 -30.41 39.97
N GLU A 338 13.64 -29.46 39.43
CA GLU A 338 14.39 -28.33 39.95
C GLU A 338 14.45 -27.19 38.93
#